data_60062f2fb45794a0e2fd072f605e0235
#
_entry.id   60062f2fb45794a0e2fd072f605e0235
#
_cell.length_a   1.000
_cell.length_b   1.000
_cell.length_c   1.000
_cell.angle_alpha   90.00
_cell.angle_beta   90.00
_cell.angle_gamma   90.00
#
_symmetry.space_group_name_H-M   'P 1'
#
loop_
_entity.id
_entity.type
_entity.pdbx_description
1 polymer ?
#
loop_
_entity_poly.entity_id
_entity_poly.type
_entity_poly.pdbx_seq_one_letter_code
_entity_poly.pdbx_strand_id
1 'polypeptide(L)'
;MKKLKLVMLALFATAFASNMNAQDSSRQWAISFGVNIVDVRAGDDFSSRFNDYKGNGDWNWSNHPLTRISAEKYLNESFTLQIAGSMNKLDNGFDDVNHTSFDVNAKYSLDAVIAKIFGNSTKYFSPFAYVGAGYTSLDGEGEAMLNYGFGVNFWATDAVGFVYQAGTKEQLSDVVPSHYYHSIGILFKL
;
A
#
# COMPACT_ATOMS: atom_id res chain seq x y z
N MET A 1 1.11 -19.05 19.57
CA MET A 1 -0.01 -18.89 18.62
C MET A 1 -1.35 -18.52 19.29
N LYS A 2 -1.81 -19.16 20.39
CA LYS A 2 -3.09 -18.81 21.06
C LYS A 2 -3.10 -17.38 21.64
N LYS A 3 -2.00 -16.90 22.24
CA LYS A 3 -1.91 -15.54 22.81
C LYS A 3 -1.96 -14.44 21.71
N LEU A 4 -1.37 -14.66 20.54
CA LEU A 4 -1.42 -13.72 19.43
C LEU A 4 -2.85 -13.58 18.88
N LYS A 5 -3.60 -14.69 18.77
CA LYS A 5 -5.01 -14.68 18.36
C LYS A 5 -5.90 -13.91 19.35
N LEU A 6 -5.60 -14.01 20.65
CA LEU A 6 -6.34 -13.30 21.69
C LEU A 6 -6.05 -11.79 21.67
N VAL A 7 -4.80 -11.39 21.44
CA VAL A 7 -4.42 -9.98 21.27
C VAL A 7 -5.07 -9.37 20.01
N MET A 8 -5.08 -10.09 18.90
CA MET A 8 -5.77 -9.67 17.67
C MET A 8 -7.29 -9.55 17.89
N LEU A 9 -7.90 -10.47 18.62
CA LEU A 9 -9.33 -10.43 18.95
C LEU A 9 -9.67 -9.27 19.88
N ALA A 10 -8.82 -8.97 20.87
CA ALA A 10 -8.99 -7.83 21.79
C ALA A 10 -8.83 -6.49 21.06
N LEU A 11 -7.85 -6.35 20.15
CA LEU A 11 -7.69 -5.20 19.28
C LEU A 11 -8.91 -5.02 18.36
N PHE A 12 -9.44 -6.12 17.83
CA PHE A 12 -10.66 -6.09 17.02
C PHE A 12 -11.89 -5.65 17.85
N ALA A 13 -12.04 -6.14 19.07
CA ALA A 13 -13.18 -5.82 19.95
C ALA A 13 -13.16 -4.35 20.43
N THR A 14 -11.99 -3.76 20.67
CA THR A 14 -11.87 -2.34 21.06
C THR A 14 -12.17 -1.38 19.90
N ALA A 15 -12.02 -1.84 18.67
CA ALA A 15 -12.30 -1.05 17.46
C ALA A 15 -13.81 -0.85 17.21
N PHE A 16 -14.69 -1.70 17.74
CA PHE A 16 -16.15 -1.60 17.52
C PHE A 16 -16.88 -0.55 18.39
N ALA A 17 -16.18 0.21 19.22
CA ALA A 17 -16.81 1.06 20.25
C ALA A 17 -16.91 2.56 19.90
N SER A 18 -16.54 3.01 18.72
CA SER A 18 -16.47 4.45 18.38
C SER A 18 -17.20 4.84 17.08
N ASN A 19 -17.69 6.07 16.99
CA ASN A 19 -18.46 6.64 15.88
C ASN A 19 -17.60 6.91 14.63
N MET A 20 -18.08 6.58 13.42
CA MET A 20 -17.29 6.41 12.19
C MET A 20 -17.06 7.71 11.40
N ASN A 21 -15.81 8.14 11.27
CA ASN A 21 -15.37 9.22 10.36
C ASN A 21 -14.05 8.86 9.65
N ALA A 22 -13.89 9.27 8.38
CA ALA A 22 -12.63 9.14 7.66
C ALA A 22 -11.47 9.82 8.43
N GLN A 23 -10.21 9.47 8.10
CA GLN A 23 -9.05 10.13 8.71
C GLN A 23 -9.23 11.65 8.55
N ASP A 24 -9.22 12.38 9.65
CA ASP A 24 -9.55 13.80 9.73
C ASP A 24 -8.58 14.55 10.64
N SER A 25 -8.84 15.83 10.85
CA SER A 25 -8.02 16.70 11.72
C SER A 25 -7.97 16.25 13.18
N SER A 26 -8.91 15.42 13.65
CA SER A 26 -8.95 14.91 15.02
C SER A 26 -8.10 13.64 15.21
N ARG A 27 -7.93 12.84 14.16
CA ARG A 27 -7.11 11.61 14.12
C ARG A 27 -6.16 11.66 12.94
N GLN A 28 -5.07 12.40 13.12
CA GLN A 28 -4.15 12.71 12.03
C GLN A 28 -3.21 11.56 11.63
N TRP A 29 -3.04 10.56 12.48
CA TRP A 29 -2.13 9.47 12.23
C TRP A 29 -2.88 8.18 11.96
N ALA A 30 -2.32 7.38 11.06
CA ALA A 30 -2.74 5.99 10.85
C ALA A 30 -1.52 5.11 10.62
N ILE A 31 -1.62 3.85 11.05
CA ILE A 31 -0.58 2.84 10.83
C ILE A 31 -1.24 1.65 10.14
N SER A 32 -0.58 1.08 9.13
CA SER A 32 -1.05 -0.14 8.49
C SER A 32 -0.02 -1.27 8.58
N PHE A 33 -0.55 -2.48 8.63
CA PHE A 33 0.20 -3.73 8.61
C PHE A 33 -0.42 -4.62 7.54
N GLY A 34 0.41 -5.17 6.67
CA GLY A 34 -0.11 -5.95 5.55
C GLY A 34 0.94 -6.75 4.81
N VAL A 35 0.51 -7.23 3.67
CA VAL A 35 1.34 -7.96 2.72
C VAL A 35 1.46 -7.19 1.43
N ASN A 36 2.57 -7.38 0.72
CA ASN A 36 2.74 -6.89 -0.64
C ASN A 36 3.16 -8.03 -1.56
N ILE A 37 2.74 -7.91 -2.80
CA ILE A 37 3.10 -8.76 -3.91
C ILE A 37 3.85 -7.87 -4.89
N VAL A 38 4.95 -8.36 -5.43
CA VAL A 38 5.81 -7.61 -6.35
C VAL A 38 5.96 -8.40 -7.64
N ASP A 39 5.86 -7.73 -8.76
CA ASP A 39 6.14 -8.26 -10.09
C ASP A 39 7.26 -7.45 -10.74
N VAL A 40 8.43 -8.06 -10.89
CA VAL A 40 9.63 -7.43 -11.48
C VAL A 40 9.74 -7.63 -12.99
N ARG A 41 8.78 -8.29 -13.64
CA ARG A 41 8.76 -8.54 -15.08
C ARG A 41 7.89 -7.54 -15.84
N ALA A 42 8.03 -6.26 -15.55
CA ALA A 42 7.34 -5.23 -16.33
C ALA A 42 7.89 -5.20 -17.75
N GLY A 43 7.04 -5.51 -18.73
CA GLY A 43 7.37 -5.39 -20.15
C GLY A 43 7.68 -3.93 -20.56
N ASP A 44 8.43 -3.77 -21.64
CA ASP A 44 8.90 -2.45 -22.08
C ASP A 44 7.80 -1.57 -22.68
N ASP A 45 6.70 -2.14 -23.18
CA ASP A 45 5.59 -1.40 -23.77
C ASP A 45 4.36 -1.31 -22.84
N PHE A 46 3.49 -0.33 -23.08
CA PHE A 46 2.28 -0.10 -22.27
C PHE A 46 1.31 -1.30 -22.28
N SER A 47 1.21 -2.03 -23.39
CA SER A 47 0.31 -3.17 -23.51
C SER A 47 0.80 -4.36 -22.68
N SER A 48 2.10 -4.67 -22.75
CA SER A 48 2.75 -5.67 -21.94
C SER A 48 2.64 -5.32 -20.46
N ARG A 49 2.96 -4.08 -20.07
CA ARG A 49 2.82 -3.56 -18.70
C ARG A 49 1.40 -3.70 -18.18
N PHE A 50 0.38 -3.44 -19.02
CA PHE A 50 -1.01 -3.57 -18.60
C PHE A 50 -1.47 -5.03 -18.47
N ASN A 51 -0.94 -5.93 -19.30
CA ASN A 51 -1.22 -7.36 -19.20
C ASN A 51 -0.55 -7.98 -17.96
N ASP A 52 0.68 -7.62 -17.67
CA ASP A 52 1.40 -8.04 -16.48
C ASP A 52 0.68 -7.53 -15.22
N TYR A 53 0.23 -6.27 -15.22
CA TYR A 53 -0.57 -5.69 -14.14
C TYR A 53 -1.87 -6.46 -13.87
N LYS A 54 -2.46 -7.13 -14.86
CA LYS A 54 -3.65 -7.99 -14.68
C LYS A 54 -3.34 -9.36 -14.09
N GLY A 55 -2.09 -9.68 -13.80
CA GLY A 55 -1.71 -10.95 -13.19
C GLY A 55 -1.41 -12.06 -14.17
N ASN A 56 -1.05 -11.74 -15.42
CA ASN A 56 -0.50 -12.72 -16.36
C ASN A 56 1.01 -12.94 -16.17
N GLY A 57 1.61 -12.28 -15.18
CA GLY A 57 3.00 -12.42 -14.79
C GLY A 57 3.18 -13.30 -13.55
N ASP A 58 4.42 -13.58 -13.22
CA ASP A 58 4.79 -14.36 -12.04
C ASP A 58 4.78 -13.43 -10.81
N TRP A 59 3.69 -13.45 -10.07
CA TRP A 59 3.53 -12.69 -8.85
C TRP A 59 4.36 -13.27 -7.72
N ASN A 60 5.30 -12.48 -7.22
CA ASN A 60 6.17 -12.89 -6.13
C ASN A 60 5.53 -12.57 -4.78
N TRP A 61 5.27 -13.60 -4.02
CA TRP A 61 4.72 -13.53 -2.69
C TRP A 61 5.68 -14.17 -1.68
N SER A 62 6.08 -13.39 -0.68
CA SER A 62 6.81 -13.94 0.46
C SER A 62 5.86 -14.74 1.37
N ASN A 63 6.31 -15.91 1.84
CA ASN A 63 5.58 -16.73 2.81
C ASN A 63 5.46 -16.08 4.22
N HIS A 64 5.90 -14.83 4.38
CA HIS A 64 5.76 -14.10 5.64
C HIS A 64 4.37 -13.45 5.76
N PRO A 65 3.73 -13.54 6.93
CA PRO A 65 2.38 -12.99 7.13
C PRO A 65 2.35 -11.45 7.22
N LEU A 66 3.52 -10.83 7.29
CA LEU A 66 3.68 -9.38 7.36
C LEU A 66 4.90 -9.00 6.51
N THR A 67 4.65 -8.36 5.38
CA THR A 67 5.72 -7.94 4.46
C THR A 67 5.72 -6.45 4.19
N ARG A 68 4.70 -5.70 4.69
CA ARG A 68 4.60 -4.25 4.55
C ARG A 68 4.06 -3.61 5.82
N ILE A 69 4.71 -2.52 6.21
CA ILE A 69 4.25 -1.61 7.27
C ILE A 69 4.22 -0.20 6.69
N SER A 70 3.18 0.58 7.00
CA SER A 70 3.18 2.00 6.67
C SER A 70 2.63 2.85 7.82
N ALA A 71 3.08 4.10 7.85
CA ALA A 71 2.51 5.15 8.70
C ALA A 71 2.04 6.29 7.80
N GLU A 72 0.89 6.84 8.11
CA GLU A 72 0.25 7.90 7.36
C GLU A 72 -0.03 9.10 8.26
N LYS A 73 0.24 10.30 7.76
CA LYS A 73 -0.13 11.55 8.42
C LYS A 73 -1.08 12.33 7.54
N TYR A 74 -2.28 12.55 8.04
CA TYR A 74 -3.25 13.48 7.45
C TYR A 74 -2.69 14.91 7.49
N LEU A 75 -2.67 15.58 6.36
CA LEU A 75 -2.24 16.97 6.23
C LEU A 75 -3.44 17.90 6.08
N ASN A 76 -4.38 17.52 5.23
CA ASN A 76 -5.66 18.23 5.01
C ASN A 76 -6.64 17.28 4.26
N GLU A 77 -7.84 17.76 3.95
CA GLU A 77 -8.90 16.97 3.30
C GLU A 77 -8.49 16.33 1.97
N SER A 78 -7.48 16.85 1.30
CA SER A 78 -7.03 16.37 0.01
C SER A 78 -5.73 15.54 0.10
N PHE A 79 -4.89 15.79 1.10
CA PHE A 79 -3.54 15.23 1.14
C PHE A 79 -3.22 14.48 2.42
N THR A 80 -2.62 13.33 2.26
CA THR A 80 -2.01 12.50 3.31
C THR A 80 -0.59 12.16 2.92
N LEU A 81 0.36 12.31 3.84
CA LEU A 81 1.73 11.84 3.67
C LEU A 81 1.82 10.41 4.17
N GLN A 82 2.42 9.51 3.39
CA GLN A 82 2.68 8.12 3.77
C GLN A 82 4.17 7.84 3.74
N ILE A 83 4.68 7.18 4.78
CA ILE A 83 5.95 6.47 4.77
C ILE A 83 5.68 4.97 4.85
N ALA A 84 6.41 4.17 4.10
CA ALA A 84 6.20 2.73 4.09
C ALA A 84 7.51 1.98 3.94
N GLY A 85 7.61 0.85 4.63
CA GLY A 85 8.67 -0.13 4.45
C GLY A 85 8.07 -1.45 4.01
N SER A 86 8.74 -2.13 3.09
CA SER A 86 8.35 -3.48 2.69
C SER A 86 9.55 -4.39 2.46
N MET A 87 9.32 -5.69 2.67
CA MET A 87 10.27 -6.73 2.37
C MET A 87 9.55 -7.90 1.71
N ASN A 88 10.19 -8.49 0.72
CA ASN A 88 9.65 -9.65 0.01
C ASN A 88 10.77 -10.56 -0.44
N LYS A 89 10.42 -11.74 -0.94
CA LYS A 89 11.32 -12.61 -1.68
C LYS A 89 10.79 -12.77 -3.09
N LEU A 90 11.65 -12.56 -4.05
CA LEU A 90 11.33 -12.68 -5.46
C LEU A 90 11.96 -13.97 -5.97
N ASP A 91 11.17 -14.78 -6.67
CA ASP A 91 11.66 -15.95 -7.40
C ASP A 91 12.10 -15.50 -8.81
N ASN A 92 13.37 -15.61 -9.11
CA ASN A 92 13.90 -15.31 -10.45
C ASN A 92 13.97 -16.57 -11.34
N GLY A 93 13.43 -17.70 -10.87
CA GLY A 93 13.46 -18.99 -11.55
C GLY A 93 14.74 -19.81 -11.30
N PHE A 94 15.69 -19.29 -10.52
CA PHE A 94 16.93 -19.97 -10.11
C PHE A 94 17.12 -19.90 -8.61
N ASP A 95 17.02 -18.72 -8.02
CA ASP A 95 17.21 -18.48 -6.59
C ASP A 95 16.21 -17.44 -6.06
N ASP A 96 15.92 -17.47 -4.76
CA ASP A 96 15.16 -16.47 -4.04
C ASP A 96 15.98 -15.17 -3.85
N VAL A 97 15.57 -14.08 -4.44
CA VAL A 97 16.18 -12.75 -4.31
C VAL A 97 15.47 -11.96 -3.22
N ASN A 98 16.22 -11.38 -2.28
CA ASN A 98 15.64 -10.53 -1.25
C ASN A 98 15.28 -9.15 -1.82
N HIS A 99 14.03 -8.78 -1.72
CA HIS A 99 13.53 -7.45 -2.08
C HIS A 99 13.20 -6.66 -0.81
N THR A 100 13.75 -5.46 -0.68
CA THR A 100 13.38 -4.51 0.37
C THR A 100 13.13 -3.15 -0.22
N SER A 101 12.17 -2.41 0.34
CA SER A 101 11.93 -1.03 -0.07
C SER A 101 11.54 -0.13 1.08
N PHE A 102 11.88 1.14 0.93
CA PHE A 102 11.44 2.25 1.77
C PHE A 102 10.88 3.37 0.89
N ASP A 103 9.68 3.82 1.19
CA ASP A 103 8.91 4.73 0.34
C ASP A 103 8.38 5.92 1.12
N VAL A 104 8.36 7.08 0.47
CA VAL A 104 7.66 8.29 0.94
C VAL A 104 6.71 8.72 -0.17
N ASN A 105 5.41 8.75 0.11
CA ASN A 105 4.37 9.02 -0.87
C ASN A 105 3.44 10.14 -0.40
N ALA A 106 3.08 11.04 -1.30
CA ALA A 106 1.95 11.95 -1.14
C ALA A 106 0.69 11.29 -1.73
N LYS A 107 -0.31 11.06 -0.91
CA LYS A 107 -1.61 10.52 -1.31
C LYS A 107 -2.59 11.68 -1.49
N TYR A 108 -3.30 11.71 -2.61
CA TYR A 108 -4.36 12.66 -2.90
C TYR A 108 -5.71 11.95 -2.81
N SER A 109 -6.62 12.45 -1.95
CA SER A 109 -7.97 11.91 -1.81
C SER A 109 -8.79 12.17 -3.07
N LEU A 110 -9.47 11.14 -3.56
CA LEU A 110 -10.41 11.22 -4.68
C LEU A 110 -11.87 11.35 -4.21
N ASP A 111 -12.12 11.47 -2.90
CA ASP A 111 -13.47 11.52 -2.32
C ASP A 111 -14.31 12.67 -2.89
N ALA A 112 -13.71 13.86 -3.03
CA ALA A 112 -14.39 15.02 -3.61
C ALA A 112 -14.76 14.82 -5.09
N VAL A 113 -13.90 14.10 -5.85
CA VAL A 113 -14.14 13.78 -7.26
C VAL A 113 -15.29 12.78 -7.38
N ILE A 114 -15.29 11.75 -6.54
CA ILE A 114 -16.34 10.72 -6.51
C ILE A 114 -17.66 11.31 -6.05
N ALA A 115 -17.67 12.14 -5.01
CA ALA A 115 -18.87 12.82 -4.55
C ALA A 115 -19.50 13.68 -5.66
N LYS A 116 -18.67 14.32 -6.47
CA LYS A 116 -19.13 15.14 -7.60
C LYS A 116 -19.72 14.30 -8.74
N ILE A 117 -19.22 13.10 -8.98
CA ILE A 117 -19.68 12.21 -10.06
C ILE A 117 -20.93 11.43 -9.64
N PHE A 118 -20.96 10.92 -8.42
CA PHE A 118 -22.01 10.01 -7.93
C PHE A 118 -23.01 10.67 -6.97
N GLY A 119 -22.86 11.94 -6.65
CA GLY A 119 -23.78 12.71 -5.82
C GLY A 119 -23.68 12.49 -4.31
N ASN A 120 -22.84 11.55 -3.85
CA ASN A 120 -22.61 11.28 -2.44
C ASN A 120 -21.17 10.91 -2.17
N SER A 121 -20.58 11.43 -1.09
CA SER A 121 -19.34 10.91 -0.55
C SER A 121 -19.59 9.55 0.11
N THR A 122 -18.74 8.59 -0.17
CA THR A 122 -18.88 7.26 0.44
C THR A 122 -18.24 7.26 1.83
N LYS A 123 -19.07 7.14 2.86
CA LYS A 123 -18.66 7.13 4.27
C LYS A 123 -17.64 6.03 4.61
N TYR A 124 -17.63 4.94 3.85
CA TYR A 124 -16.85 3.73 4.12
C TYR A 124 -15.68 3.50 3.17
N PHE A 125 -15.57 4.32 2.15
CA PHE A 125 -14.70 4.06 1.01
C PHE A 125 -13.98 5.34 0.62
N SER A 126 -12.67 5.39 0.80
CA SER A 126 -11.84 6.56 0.52
C SER A 126 -10.76 6.20 -0.51
N PRO A 127 -11.06 6.36 -1.81
CA PRO A 127 -10.08 6.12 -2.86
C PRO A 127 -9.07 7.26 -2.91
N PHE A 128 -7.85 6.94 -3.34
CA PHE A 128 -6.77 7.88 -3.47
C PHE A 128 -5.88 7.56 -4.66
N ALA A 129 -5.26 8.58 -5.23
CA ALA A 129 -4.08 8.45 -6.06
C ALA A 129 -2.85 8.84 -5.22
N TYR A 130 -1.67 8.36 -5.61
CA TYR A 130 -0.43 8.75 -4.92
C TYR A 130 0.72 8.88 -5.90
N VAL A 131 1.68 9.70 -5.50
CA VAL A 131 2.98 9.84 -6.13
C VAL A 131 4.03 10.00 -5.03
N GLY A 132 5.22 9.51 -5.26
CA GLY A 132 6.30 9.60 -4.28
C GLY A 132 7.62 9.13 -4.81
N ALA A 133 8.56 9.01 -3.90
CA ALA A 133 9.88 8.45 -4.17
C ALA A 133 10.20 7.38 -3.11
N GLY A 134 11.04 6.44 -3.49
CA GLY A 134 11.50 5.39 -2.61
C GLY A 134 12.90 4.95 -2.93
N TYR A 135 13.37 4.03 -2.12
CA TYR A 135 14.60 3.30 -2.37
C TYR A 135 14.27 1.80 -2.33
N THR A 136 14.61 1.10 -3.38
CA THR A 136 14.39 -0.35 -3.49
C THR A 136 15.74 -1.04 -3.62
N SER A 137 15.92 -2.14 -2.90
CA SER A 137 17.12 -2.97 -2.97
C SER A 137 16.73 -4.40 -3.33
N LEU A 138 17.47 -4.99 -4.26
CA LEU A 138 17.46 -6.39 -4.63
C LEU A 138 18.82 -6.99 -4.27
N ASP A 139 18.86 -7.97 -3.35
CA ASP A 139 20.07 -8.66 -2.88
C ASP A 139 21.24 -7.75 -2.47
N GLY A 140 20.91 -6.56 -1.95
CA GLY A 140 21.89 -5.57 -1.48
C GLY A 140 22.27 -4.52 -2.52
N GLU A 141 21.95 -4.70 -3.78
CA GLU A 141 22.03 -3.65 -4.79
C GLU A 141 20.77 -2.80 -4.75
N GLY A 142 20.88 -1.49 -4.70
CA GLY A 142 19.73 -0.64 -4.48
C GLY A 142 19.74 0.65 -5.27
N GLU A 143 18.53 1.17 -5.50
CA GLU A 143 18.27 2.30 -6.35
C GLU A 143 17.12 3.17 -5.84
N ALA A 144 17.17 4.46 -6.17
CA ALA A 144 16.06 5.37 -5.98
C ALA A 144 14.99 5.13 -7.06
N MET A 145 13.73 5.08 -6.63
CA MET A 145 12.57 4.79 -7.47
C MET A 145 11.57 5.95 -7.43
N LEU A 146 10.89 6.19 -8.53
CA LEU A 146 9.69 7.02 -8.57
C LEU A 146 8.47 6.11 -8.38
N ASN A 147 7.64 6.42 -7.39
CA ASN A 147 6.45 5.64 -7.07
C ASN A 147 5.19 6.38 -7.53
N TYR A 148 4.26 5.69 -8.15
CA TYR A 148 2.94 6.25 -8.45
C TYR A 148 1.89 5.14 -8.59
N GLY A 149 0.64 5.49 -8.32
CA GLY A 149 -0.44 4.55 -8.40
C GLY A 149 -1.71 5.04 -7.73
N PHE A 150 -2.54 4.09 -7.35
CA PHE A 150 -3.82 4.36 -6.70
C PHE A 150 -4.10 3.32 -5.62
N GLY A 151 -5.10 3.61 -4.82
CA GLY A 151 -5.55 2.69 -3.79
C GLY A 151 -6.89 3.11 -3.21
N VAL A 152 -7.30 2.36 -2.21
CA VAL A 152 -8.53 2.60 -1.48
C VAL A 152 -8.37 2.22 -0.03
N ASN A 153 -8.86 3.08 0.86
CA ASN A 153 -9.10 2.75 2.25
C ASN A 153 -10.57 2.38 2.42
N PHE A 154 -10.82 1.23 2.98
CA PHE A 154 -12.17 0.76 3.31
C PHE A 154 -12.32 0.73 4.84
N TRP A 155 -13.16 1.60 5.38
CA TRP A 155 -13.34 1.77 6.82
C TRP A 155 -14.44 0.85 7.34
N ALA A 156 -14.04 -0.13 8.16
CA ALA A 156 -14.98 -1.02 8.84
C ALA A 156 -15.51 -0.38 10.13
N THR A 157 -14.71 0.47 10.76
CA THR A 157 -15.06 1.29 11.93
C THR A 157 -14.36 2.64 11.81
N ASP A 158 -14.58 3.55 12.77
CA ASP A 158 -13.89 4.86 12.80
C ASP A 158 -12.37 4.75 13.00
N ALA A 159 -11.92 3.66 13.59
CA ALA A 159 -10.52 3.46 13.93
C ALA A 159 -9.84 2.38 13.10
N VAL A 160 -10.60 1.46 12.49
CA VAL A 160 -10.06 0.29 11.79
C VAL A 160 -10.61 0.20 10.38
N GLY A 161 -9.73 0.03 9.43
CA GLY A 161 -10.04 -0.17 8.02
C GLY A 161 -9.13 -1.19 7.37
N PHE A 162 -9.39 -1.41 6.10
CA PHE A 162 -8.53 -2.14 5.19
C PHE A 162 -7.98 -1.16 4.16
N VAL A 163 -6.72 -1.33 3.79
CA VAL A 163 -6.11 -0.59 2.71
C VAL A 163 -5.71 -1.55 1.59
N TYR A 164 -6.07 -1.19 0.38
CA TYR A 164 -5.51 -1.76 -0.83
C TYR A 164 -4.77 -0.66 -1.59
N GLN A 165 -3.55 -0.93 -2.02
CA GLN A 165 -2.73 -0.01 -2.78
C GLN A 165 -2.04 -0.77 -3.90
N ALA A 166 -2.08 -0.21 -5.10
CA ALA A 166 -1.46 -0.77 -6.28
C ALA A 166 -0.75 0.32 -7.06
N GLY A 167 0.38 -0.01 -7.66
CA GLY A 167 1.13 0.96 -8.44
C GLY A 167 2.42 0.42 -9.03
N THR A 168 3.17 1.36 -9.55
CA THR A 168 4.45 1.13 -10.20
C THR A 168 5.55 1.81 -9.40
N LYS A 169 6.68 1.16 -9.35
CA LYS A 169 7.97 1.75 -8.99
C LYS A 169 8.81 1.83 -10.25
N GLU A 170 9.07 3.05 -10.69
CA GLU A 170 9.84 3.33 -11.90
C GLU A 170 11.30 3.56 -11.52
N GLN A 171 12.20 2.87 -12.19
CA GLN A 171 13.64 3.00 -11.99
C GLN A 171 14.13 4.38 -12.42
N LEU A 172 15.11 4.92 -11.71
CA LEU A 172 15.81 6.16 -12.08
C LEU A 172 17.20 5.91 -12.65
N SER A 173 17.71 4.68 -12.52
CA SER A 173 18.90 4.15 -13.18
C SER A 173 18.66 2.69 -13.57
N ASP A 174 19.65 1.94 -13.99
CA ASP A 174 19.49 0.57 -14.51
C ASP A 174 19.91 -0.52 -13.50
N VAL A 175 19.88 -0.22 -12.18
CA VAL A 175 20.33 -1.16 -11.14
C VAL A 175 19.19 -2.08 -10.70
N VAL A 176 18.00 -1.51 -10.46
CA VAL A 176 16.80 -2.26 -10.06
C VAL A 176 15.71 -2.02 -11.09
N PRO A 177 15.20 -3.07 -11.76
CA PRO A 177 14.20 -2.90 -12.80
C PRO A 177 12.90 -2.29 -12.28
N SER A 178 12.22 -1.53 -13.12
CA SER A 178 10.86 -1.05 -12.85
C SER A 178 9.95 -2.23 -12.57
N HIS A 179 9.06 -2.08 -11.60
CA HIS A 179 8.19 -3.18 -11.20
C HIS A 179 6.82 -2.68 -10.69
N TYR A 180 5.83 -3.56 -10.80
CA TYR A 180 4.51 -3.36 -10.22
C TYR A 180 4.47 -3.92 -8.81
N TYR A 181 3.59 -3.34 -7.99
CA TYR A 181 3.27 -3.93 -6.71
C TYR A 181 1.80 -3.77 -6.36
N HIS A 182 1.31 -4.72 -5.59
CA HIS A 182 0.02 -4.67 -4.94
C HIS A 182 0.23 -4.89 -3.45
N SER A 183 -0.49 -4.16 -2.64
CA SER A 183 -0.47 -4.39 -1.20
C SER A 183 -1.89 -4.37 -0.63
N ILE A 184 -2.10 -5.22 0.36
CA ILE A 184 -3.33 -5.24 1.16
C ILE A 184 -2.95 -5.27 2.63
N GLY A 185 -3.65 -4.51 3.45
CA GLY A 185 -3.34 -4.41 4.87
C GLY A 185 -4.53 -3.98 5.71
N ILE A 186 -4.34 -4.06 7.02
CA ILE A 186 -5.26 -3.51 8.01
C ILE A 186 -4.71 -2.15 8.44
N LEU A 187 -5.55 -1.14 8.44
CA LEU A 187 -5.24 0.25 8.73
C LEU A 187 -5.88 0.64 10.06
N PHE A 188 -5.11 1.25 10.94
CA PHE A 188 -5.54 1.73 12.26
C PHE A 188 -5.31 3.23 12.36
N LYS A 189 -6.37 3.99 12.67
CA LYS A 189 -6.26 5.41 13.04
C LYS A 189 -5.90 5.55 14.51
N LEU A 190 -5.03 6.51 14.79
CA LEU A 190 -4.53 6.84 16.13
C LEU A 190 -5.05 8.22 16.57
#